data_8d41bb70034f6e5fe7d037f3a9f2168f
#
_entry.id   8d41bb70034f6e5fe7d037f3a9f2168f
#
_cell.length_a   1.000
_cell.length_b   1.000
_cell.length_c   1.000
_cell.angle_alpha   90.00
_cell.angle_beta   90.00
_cell.angle_gamma   90.00
#
_symmetry.space_group_name_H-M   'P 1'
#
loop_
_entity.id
_entity.type
_entity.pdbx_description
1 polymer ?
#
loop_
_entity_poly.entity_id
_entity_poly.type
_entity_poly.pdbx_seq_one_letter_code
_entity_poly.pdbx_strand_id
1 'polypeptide(L)'
;MIEFKTSEQRYEIENHVFWMYRVTYEIEMHINAVLSLNSLVSRSDLFSDLTTDMIFYHNQLALIHTAFILKNKTDQDEKHSLFCLKNFLDGKQMKTSDKAVKAIFEKISDFYEKYQDEIDKLIKKRDAEAHELKVDRQVKCSAVNQVSFNKQLAIVKEVREITKELHVVIFERDLPSGLEYPINLYGSIYDHSLKIIESAVQQA
;
A
#
# COMPACT_ATOMS: atom_id res chain seq x y z
N MET A 1 6.49 0.55 28.01
CA MET A 1 5.01 0.50 27.77
C MET A 1 4.54 1.90 27.40
N ILE A 2 3.72 2.04 26.38
CA ILE A 2 3.04 3.29 26.04
C ILE A 2 1.82 3.43 26.96
N GLU A 3 1.72 4.54 27.67
CA GLU A 3 0.54 4.83 28.49
C GLU A 3 -0.54 5.49 27.63
N PHE A 4 -1.62 4.77 27.40
CA PHE A 4 -2.81 5.28 26.75
C PHE A 4 -3.66 6.06 27.76
N LYS A 5 -4.21 7.21 27.37
CA LYS A 5 -5.06 8.00 28.27
C LYS A 5 -6.42 7.34 28.52
N THR A 6 -6.95 6.65 27.53
CA THR A 6 -8.24 5.96 27.60
C THR A 6 -8.19 4.63 26.83
N SER A 7 -9.10 3.72 27.16
CA SER A 7 -9.29 2.47 26.42
C SER A 7 -9.72 2.72 24.97
N GLU A 8 -10.52 3.75 24.73
CA GLU A 8 -10.94 4.14 23.38
C GLU A 8 -9.76 4.57 22.53
N GLN A 9 -8.82 5.37 23.08
CA GLN A 9 -7.62 5.78 22.38
C GLN A 9 -6.75 4.57 22.02
N ARG A 10 -6.60 3.61 22.95
CA ARG A 10 -5.88 2.36 22.69
C ARG A 10 -6.50 1.60 21.53
N TYR A 11 -7.82 1.42 21.56
CA TYR A 11 -8.59 0.72 20.54
C TYR A 11 -8.50 1.41 19.17
N GLU A 12 -8.62 2.73 19.13
CA GLU A 12 -8.50 3.52 17.91
C GLU A 12 -7.12 3.32 17.25
N ILE A 13 -6.04 3.42 18.01
CA ILE A 13 -4.68 3.25 17.51
C ILE A 13 -4.45 1.83 17.02
N GLU A 14 -4.93 0.83 17.75
CA GLU A 14 -4.81 -0.56 17.34
C GLU A 14 -5.55 -0.81 16.01
N ASN A 15 -6.74 -0.25 15.83
CA ASN A 15 -7.47 -0.34 14.58
C ASN A 15 -6.74 0.35 13.41
N HIS A 16 -6.07 1.48 13.63
CA HIS A 16 -5.24 2.10 12.60
C HIS A 16 -4.06 1.23 12.20
N VAL A 17 -3.40 0.58 13.16
CA VAL A 17 -2.32 -0.36 12.90
C VAL A 17 -2.82 -1.57 12.10
N PHE A 18 -3.98 -2.15 12.50
CA PHE A 18 -4.61 -3.26 11.77
C PHE A 18 -4.97 -2.88 10.34
N TRP A 19 -5.62 -1.73 10.18
CA TRP A 19 -5.98 -1.22 8.87
C TRP A 19 -4.74 -1.04 7.98
N MET A 20 -3.68 -0.40 8.49
CA MET A 20 -2.44 -0.18 7.75
C MET A 20 -1.79 -1.51 7.33
N TYR A 21 -1.69 -2.47 8.25
CA TYR A 21 -1.17 -3.80 7.96
C TYR A 21 -1.96 -4.48 6.84
N ARG A 22 -3.28 -4.47 6.93
CA ARG A 22 -4.19 -5.05 5.95
C ARG A 22 -4.05 -4.38 4.57
N VAL A 23 -3.99 -3.06 4.52
CA VAL A 23 -3.85 -2.31 3.26
C VAL A 23 -2.56 -2.66 2.53
N THR A 24 -1.48 -3.02 3.23
CA THR A 24 -0.25 -3.49 2.58
C THR A 24 -0.46 -4.77 1.76
N TYR A 25 -1.33 -5.67 2.19
CA TYR A 25 -1.70 -6.86 1.42
C TYR A 25 -2.60 -6.51 0.24
N GLU A 26 -3.54 -5.59 0.40
CA GLU A 26 -4.39 -5.11 -0.69
C GLU A 26 -3.56 -4.47 -1.81
N ILE A 27 -2.57 -3.64 -1.46
CA ILE A 27 -1.64 -3.05 -2.43
C ILE A 27 -0.88 -4.15 -3.18
N GLU A 28 -0.30 -5.12 -2.48
CA GLU A 28 0.44 -6.23 -3.09
C GLU A 28 -0.47 -7.05 -4.02
N MET A 29 -1.71 -7.31 -3.61
CA MET A 29 -2.71 -8.01 -4.42
C MET A 29 -3.01 -7.25 -5.72
N HIS A 30 -3.18 -5.93 -5.66
CA HIS A 30 -3.42 -5.11 -6.85
C HIS A 30 -2.20 -5.04 -7.78
N ILE A 31 -1.00 -4.93 -7.24
CA ILE A 31 0.23 -4.95 -8.05
C ILE A 31 0.40 -6.32 -8.74
N ASN A 32 0.16 -7.42 -8.04
CA ASN A 32 0.21 -8.76 -8.64
C ASN A 32 -0.85 -8.94 -9.73
N ALA A 33 -2.04 -8.36 -9.55
CA ALA A 33 -3.07 -8.33 -10.59
C ALA A 33 -2.59 -7.62 -11.86
N VAL A 34 -1.96 -6.45 -11.73
CA VAL A 34 -1.37 -5.71 -12.86
C VAL A 34 -0.30 -6.55 -13.56
N LEU A 35 0.59 -7.18 -12.81
CA LEU A 35 1.65 -8.02 -13.38
C LEU A 35 1.09 -9.23 -14.14
N SER A 36 0.07 -9.89 -13.59
CA SER A 36 -0.64 -10.99 -14.25
C SER A 36 -1.33 -10.53 -15.53
N LEU A 37 -2.12 -9.45 -15.47
CA LEU A 37 -2.83 -8.89 -16.62
C LEU A 37 -1.86 -8.44 -17.73
N ASN A 38 -0.75 -7.80 -17.40
CA ASN A 38 0.27 -7.44 -18.39
C ASN A 38 0.84 -8.66 -19.12
N SER A 39 1.00 -9.78 -18.40
CA SER A 39 1.40 -11.06 -19.01
C SER A 39 0.34 -11.60 -19.98
N LEU A 40 -0.93 -11.32 -19.74
CA LEU A 40 -2.03 -11.73 -20.61
C LEU A 40 -2.15 -10.89 -21.87
N VAL A 41 -2.04 -9.57 -21.79
CA VAL A 41 -2.06 -8.65 -22.96
C VAL A 41 -1.00 -9.07 -23.99
N SER A 42 0.16 -9.52 -23.54
CA SER A 42 1.23 -9.98 -24.44
C SER A 42 0.90 -11.27 -25.20
N ARG A 43 -0.17 -11.98 -24.83
CA ARG A 43 -0.55 -13.29 -25.41
C ARG A 43 -1.73 -13.27 -26.36
N SER A 44 -2.58 -12.23 -26.30
CA SER A 44 -3.80 -12.19 -27.11
C SER A 44 -4.30 -10.77 -27.32
N ASP A 45 -4.51 -10.40 -28.59
CA ASP A 45 -5.12 -9.11 -28.99
C ASP A 45 -6.63 -9.06 -28.73
N LEU A 46 -7.28 -10.21 -28.51
CA LEU A 46 -8.74 -10.33 -28.38
C LEU A 46 -9.36 -9.60 -27.19
N PHE A 47 -8.57 -9.26 -26.18
CA PHE A 47 -9.06 -8.65 -24.93
C PHE A 47 -8.28 -7.39 -24.54
N SER A 48 -7.61 -6.74 -25.50
CA SER A 48 -6.71 -5.62 -25.23
C SER A 48 -7.39 -4.50 -24.43
N ASP A 49 -8.61 -4.12 -24.81
CA ASP A 49 -9.29 -2.97 -24.20
C ASP A 49 -9.76 -3.26 -22.77
N LEU A 50 -10.48 -4.37 -22.56
CA LEU A 50 -10.94 -4.77 -21.24
C LEU A 50 -9.76 -5.00 -20.29
N THR A 51 -8.72 -5.68 -20.76
CA THR A 51 -7.53 -5.96 -19.96
C THR A 51 -6.79 -4.67 -19.63
N THR A 52 -6.72 -3.72 -20.56
CA THR A 52 -6.12 -2.40 -20.32
C THR A 52 -6.89 -1.62 -19.26
N ASP A 53 -8.23 -1.62 -19.29
CA ASP A 53 -9.05 -0.98 -18.28
C ASP A 53 -8.87 -1.62 -16.90
N MET A 54 -8.76 -2.95 -16.82
CA MET A 54 -8.49 -3.66 -15.56
C MET A 54 -7.10 -3.38 -15.03
N ILE A 55 -6.06 -3.33 -15.89
CA ILE A 55 -4.71 -2.93 -15.52
C ILE A 55 -4.73 -1.52 -14.93
N PHE A 56 -5.40 -0.60 -15.61
CA PHE A 56 -5.53 0.77 -15.13
C PHE A 56 -6.21 0.83 -13.76
N TYR A 57 -7.33 0.15 -13.58
CA TYR A 57 -8.06 0.11 -12.31
C TYR A 57 -7.19 -0.41 -11.15
N HIS A 58 -6.53 -1.56 -11.32
CA HIS A 58 -5.68 -2.11 -10.27
C HIS A 58 -4.45 -1.25 -10.00
N ASN A 59 -3.85 -0.66 -11.03
CA ASN A 59 -2.73 0.26 -10.86
C ASN A 59 -3.15 1.52 -10.07
N GLN A 60 -4.33 2.06 -10.33
CA GLN A 60 -4.88 3.19 -9.59
C GLN A 60 -5.10 2.86 -8.11
N LEU A 61 -5.71 1.71 -7.80
CA LEU A 61 -5.93 1.30 -6.42
C LEU A 61 -4.61 1.08 -5.68
N ALA A 62 -3.65 0.39 -6.31
CA ALA A 62 -2.32 0.21 -5.73
C ALA A 62 -1.63 1.55 -5.44
N LEU A 63 -1.71 2.50 -6.37
CA LEU A 63 -1.11 3.82 -6.22
C LEU A 63 -1.77 4.65 -5.12
N ILE A 64 -3.11 4.69 -5.10
CA ILE A 64 -3.89 5.45 -4.11
C ILE A 64 -3.58 4.93 -2.71
N HIS A 65 -3.68 3.62 -2.50
CA HIS A 65 -3.44 3.02 -1.20
C HIS A 65 -1.98 3.18 -0.75
N THR A 66 -1.01 3.02 -1.69
CA THR A 66 0.41 3.22 -1.37
C THR A 66 0.68 4.66 -0.95
N ALA A 67 0.21 5.63 -1.73
CA ALA A 67 0.39 7.05 -1.40
C ALA A 67 -0.27 7.42 -0.07
N PHE A 68 -1.40 6.78 0.26
CA PHE A 68 -2.12 7.02 1.49
C PHE A 68 -1.34 6.55 2.73
N ILE A 69 -0.82 5.32 2.73
CA ILE A 69 -0.03 4.81 3.87
C ILE A 69 1.36 5.44 3.99
N LEU A 70 1.87 6.08 2.90
CA LEU A 70 3.18 6.73 2.86
C LEU A 70 3.14 8.24 3.03
N LYS A 71 1.96 8.87 3.12
CA LYS A 71 1.84 10.32 3.25
C LYS A 71 2.69 10.83 4.41
N ASN A 72 3.55 11.81 4.12
CA ASN A 72 4.52 12.38 5.06
C ASN A 72 4.18 13.82 5.51
N LYS A 73 2.98 14.32 5.16
CA LYS A 73 2.51 15.63 5.61
C LYS A 73 1.78 15.48 6.94
N THR A 74 2.16 16.33 7.89
CA THR A 74 1.54 16.44 9.20
C THR A 74 0.23 17.22 9.09
N ASP A 75 -0.87 16.52 8.83
CA ASP A 75 -2.19 17.01 9.26
C ASP A 75 -2.37 16.48 10.69
N GLN A 76 -2.67 17.38 11.63
CA GLN A 76 -2.66 17.05 13.07
C GLN A 76 -3.66 15.94 13.46
N ASP A 77 -4.65 15.67 12.60
CA ASP A 77 -5.71 14.70 12.84
C ASP A 77 -5.57 13.40 11.98
N GLU A 78 -4.62 13.34 11.05
CA GLU A 78 -4.44 12.16 10.20
C GLU A 78 -3.49 11.14 10.83
N LYS A 79 -4.04 10.00 11.24
CA LYS A 79 -3.29 8.84 11.76
C LYS A 79 -3.10 7.74 10.70
N HIS A 80 -3.49 8.01 9.47
CA HIS A 80 -3.62 6.98 8.42
C HIS A 80 -2.32 6.59 7.73
N SER A 81 -1.23 7.35 7.90
CA SER A 81 0.07 6.97 7.39
C SER A 81 1.02 6.57 8.52
N LEU A 82 2.03 5.78 8.18
CA LEU A 82 3.05 5.35 9.11
C LEU A 82 3.78 6.55 9.77
N PHE A 83 4.02 7.62 9.00
CA PHE A 83 4.63 8.85 9.49
C PHE A 83 3.72 9.60 10.47
N CYS A 84 2.43 9.77 10.12
CA CYS A 84 1.48 10.45 10.98
C CYS A 84 1.22 9.67 12.27
N LEU A 85 1.12 8.33 12.17
CA LEU A 85 0.98 7.46 13.33
C LEU A 85 2.19 7.56 14.27
N LYS A 86 3.42 7.54 13.73
CA LYS A 86 4.64 7.76 14.52
C LYS A 86 4.60 9.10 15.25
N ASN A 87 4.31 10.20 14.53
CA ASN A 87 4.30 11.53 15.11
C ASN A 87 3.20 11.70 16.17
N PHE A 88 2.05 11.05 15.97
CA PHE A 88 0.98 11.01 16.96
C PHE A 88 1.43 10.28 18.24
N LEU A 89 2.11 9.15 18.10
CA LEU A 89 2.59 8.34 19.21
C LEU A 89 3.81 8.99 19.94
N ASP A 90 4.67 9.68 19.20
CA ASP A 90 5.86 10.37 19.74
C ASP A 90 5.54 11.77 20.33
N GLY A 91 4.35 12.28 20.02
CA GLY A 91 3.92 13.61 20.47
C GLY A 91 3.63 13.69 21.96
N LYS A 92 3.37 14.93 22.44
CA LYS A 92 3.09 15.25 23.87
C LYS A 92 1.92 14.46 24.49
N GLN A 93 1.17 13.75 23.67
CA GLN A 93 0.00 12.99 24.12
C GLN A 93 0.37 11.61 24.69
N MET A 94 1.51 11.05 24.26
CA MET A 94 1.95 9.73 24.69
C MET A 94 3.43 9.79 25.00
N LYS A 95 3.75 10.00 26.28
CA LYS A 95 5.16 9.93 26.74
C LYS A 95 5.58 8.47 26.76
N THR A 96 6.51 8.09 25.91
CA THR A 96 7.15 6.79 26.04
C THR A 96 8.60 6.94 26.47
N SER A 97 8.95 6.27 27.55
CA SER A 97 10.34 6.06 27.97
C SER A 97 10.90 4.73 27.47
N ASP A 98 10.08 3.95 26.79
CA ASP A 98 10.40 2.59 26.36
C ASP A 98 11.39 2.63 25.19
N LYS A 99 12.55 1.98 25.39
CA LYS A 99 13.61 1.91 24.38
C LYS A 99 13.16 1.17 23.11
N ALA A 100 12.31 0.15 23.23
CA ALA A 100 11.83 -0.61 22.09
C ALA A 100 10.93 0.25 21.20
N VAL A 101 10.05 1.06 21.79
CA VAL A 101 9.19 2.00 21.05
C VAL A 101 10.03 3.06 20.33
N LYS A 102 11.07 3.60 21.01
CA LYS A 102 11.97 4.57 20.37
C LYS A 102 12.72 3.96 19.20
N ALA A 103 13.21 2.73 19.32
CA ALA A 103 13.89 2.03 18.24
C ALA A 103 12.96 1.85 17.01
N ILE A 104 11.68 1.55 17.22
CA ILE A 104 10.71 1.49 16.11
C ILE A 104 10.50 2.87 15.48
N PHE A 105 10.45 3.95 16.27
CA PHE A 105 10.32 5.30 15.72
C PHE A 105 11.56 5.74 14.91
N GLU A 106 12.74 5.35 15.34
CA GLU A 106 13.97 5.53 14.57
C GLU A 106 13.91 4.73 13.26
N LYS A 107 13.51 3.45 13.32
CA LYS A 107 13.30 2.61 12.13
C LYS A 107 12.32 3.22 11.12
N ILE A 108 11.22 3.82 11.60
CA ILE A 108 10.28 4.55 10.73
C ILE A 108 10.96 5.77 10.10
N SER A 109 11.76 6.51 10.83
CA SER A 109 12.48 7.67 10.30
C SER A 109 13.49 7.27 9.23
N ASP A 110 14.29 6.24 9.49
CA ASP A 110 15.26 5.68 8.55
C ASP A 110 14.58 5.14 7.27
N PHE A 111 13.39 4.53 7.43
CA PHE A 111 12.58 4.10 6.30
C PHE A 111 12.19 5.27 5.39
N TYR A 112 11.70 6.37 5.96
CA TYR A 112 11.34 7.56 5.17
C TYR A 112 12.56 8.23 4.53
N GLU A 113 13.70 8.29 5.22
CA GLU A 113 14.95 8.79 4.65
C GLU A 113 15.42 7.91 3.48
N LYS A 114 15.41 6.60 3.66
CA LYS A 114 15.83 5.61 2.66
C LYS A 114 15.01 5.67 1.37
N TYR A 115 13.70 5.95 1.47
CA TYR A 115 12.76 5.91 0.34
C TYR A 115 12.18 7.28 -0.02
N GLN A 116 12.78 8.38 0.42
CA GLN A 116 12.25 9.74 0.24
C GLN A 116 11.89 10.04 -1.22
N ASP A 117 12.79 9.76 -2.14
CA ASP A 117 12.60 10.05 -3.57
C ASP A 117 11.45 9.22 -4.19
N GLU A 118 11.35 7.94 -3.85
CA GLU A 118 10.30 7.06 -4.35
C GLU A 118 8.94 7.44 -3.76
N ILE A 119 8.90 7.75 -2.47
CA ILE A 119 7.68 8.20 -1.78
C ILE A 119 7.16 9.50 -2.41
N ASP A 120 8.03 10.47 -2.64
CA ASP A 120 7.66 11.74 -3.27
C ASP A 120 7.15 11.53 -4.70
N LYS A 121 7.76 10.62 -5.48
CA LYS A 121 7.28 10.26 -6.81
C LYS A 121 5.90 9.60 -6.79
N LEU A 122 5.67 8.67 -5.86
CA LEU A 122 4.37 7.99 -5.70
C LEU A 122 3.26 8.97 -5.30
N ILE A 123 3.54 9.86 -4.36
CA ILE A 123 2.59 10.89 -3.92
C ILE A 123 2.27 11.86 -5.07
N LYS A 124 3.31 12.38 -5.77
CA LYS A 124 3.14 13.27 -6.92
C LYS A 124 2.35 12.60 -8.05
N LYS A 125 2.62 11.33 -8.33
CA LYS A 125 1.89 10.56 -9.34
C LYS A 125 0.42 10.43 -8.97
N ARG A 126 0.10 10.04 -7.72
CA ARG A 126 -1.28 9.96 -7.23
C ARG A 126 -2.00 11.31 -7.35
N ASP A 127 -1.33 12.40 -6.92
CA ASP A 127 -1.92 13.74 -6.96
C ASP A 127 -2.19 14.19 -8.41
N ALA A 128 -1.25 13.93 -9.32
CA ALA A 128 -1.45 14.19 -10.74
C ALA A 128 -2.64 13.39 -11.29
N GLU A 129 -2.71 12.10 -11.04
CA GLU A 129 -3.80 11.24 -11.53
C GLU A 129 -5.17 11.59 -10.92
N ALA A 130 -5.22 11.97 -9.64
CA ALA A 130 -6.46 12.37 -8.97
C ALA A 130 -7.01 13.72 -9.46
N HIS A 131 -6.13 14.67 -9.81
CA HIS A 131 -6.53 15.99 -10.30
C HIS A 131 -6.76 16.03 -11.82
N GLU A 132 -6.25 15.06 -12.56
CA GLU A 132 -6.24 15.05 -14.03
C GLU A 132 -7.31 14.18 -14.69
N LEU A 133 -8.30 13.70 -13.97
CA LEU A 133 -9.52 13.15 -14.59
C LEU A 133 -10.19 14.13 -15.60
N LYS A 134 -9.69 15.36 -15.72
CA LYS A 134 -10.19 16.41 -16.61
C LYS A 134 -9.28 16.80 -17.78
N VAL A 135 -8.00 16.37 -17.84
CA VAL A 135 -7.07 16.87 -18.87
C VAL A 135 -6.17 15.75 -19.39
N ASP A 136 -6.28 15.52 -20.69
CA ASP A 136 -5.40 14.82 -21.62
C ASP A 136 -4.45 13.74 -21.05
N ARG A 137 -4.91 12.48 -21.15
CA ARG A 137 -4.21 11.27 -20.68
C ARG A 137 -2.80 11.08 -21.26
N GLN A 138 -2.47 11.73 -22.39
CA GLN A 138 -1.23 11.50 -23.15
C GLN A 138 0.00 12.26 -22.62
N VAL A 139 -0.17 13.35 -21.87
CA VAL A 139 0.94 14.27 -21.59
C VAL A 139 1.67 13.98 -20.26
N LYS A 140 1.14 13.16 -19.34
CA LYS A 140 1.58 13.21 -17.95
C LYS A 140 2.04 11.92 -17.27
N CYS A 141 2.11 10.81 -17.95
CA CYS A 141 2.95 9.69 -17.53
C CYS A 141 4.42 9.98 -17.85
N SER A 142 4.95 11.10 -17.35
CA SER A 142 6.36 11.39 -17.54
C SER A 142 7.20 10.30 -16.86
N ALA A 143 8.15 9.72 -17.59
CA ALA A 143 9.08 8.71 -17.09
C ALA A 143 9.80 9.12 -15.78
N VAL A 144 9.83 10.42 -15.48
CA VAL A 144 10.48 11.03 -14.33
C VAL A 144 9.81 10.66 -12.99
N ASN A 145 8.50 10.35 -12.98
CA ASN A 145 7.76 10.03 -11.76
C ASN A 145 7.41 8.54 -11.64
N GLN A 146 8.07 7.69 -12.43
CA GLN A 146 7.79 6.26 -12.36
C GLN A 146 8.60 5.58 -11.26
N VAL A 147 7.89 4.88 -10.39
CA VAL A 147 8.46 3.90 -9.46
C VAL A 147 8.09 2.53 -9.98
N SER A 148 9.08 1.64 -10.16
CA SER A 148 8.80 0.27 -10.62
C SER A 148 7.93 -0.49 -9.62
N PHE A 149 7.10 -1.41 -10.10
CA PHE A 149 6.28 -2.26 -9.23
C PHE A 149 7.13 -3.05 -8.22
N ASN A 150 8.29 -3.54 -8.62
CA ASN A 150 9.20 -4.24 -7.71
C ASN A 150 9.68 -3.33 -6.56
N LYS A 151 9.96 -2.06 -6.85
CA LYS A 151 10.36 -1.09 -5.83
C LYS A 151 9.19 -0.72 -4.94
N GLN A 152 8.00 -0.51 -5.51
CA GLN A 152 6.77 -0.26 -4.75
C GLN A 152 6.43 -1.44 -3.83
N LEU A 153 6.55 -2.67 -4.31
CA LEU A 153 6.38 -3.88 -3.49
C LEU A 153 7.40 -3.96 -2.35
N ALA A 154 8.66 -3.64 -2.61
CA ALA A 154 9.68 -3.63 -1.57
C ALA A 154 9.35 -2.62 -0.45
N ILE A 155 8.91 -1.41 -0.83
CA ILE A 155 8.47 -0.37 0.11
C ILE A 155 7.27 -0.87 0.93
N VAL A 156 6.25 -1.41 0.28
CA VAL A 156 5.03 -1.89 0.93
C VAL A 156 5.30 -3.04 1.90
N LYS A 157 6.18 -3.97 1.52
CA LYS A 157 6.60 -5.07 2.40
C LYS A 157 7.36 -4.57 3.62
N GLU A 158 8.23 -3.58 3.47
CA GLU A 158 8.94 -2.98 4.60
C GLU A 158 7.97 -2.23 5.54
N VAL A 159 6.98 -1.50 5.00
CA VAL A 159 5.88 -0.92 5.81
C VAL A 159 5.13 -2.00 6.58
N ARG A 160 4.83 -3.13 5.95
CA ARG A 160 4.16 -4.28 6.59
C ARG A 160 4.93 -4.77 7.81
N GLU A 161 6.24 -5.01 7.66
CA GLU A 161 7.07 -5.49 8.74
C GLU A 161 7.20 -4.46 9.87
N ILE A 162 7.40 -3.18 9.55
CA ILE A 162 7.43 -2.10 10.55
C ILE A 162 6.09 -2.03 11.30
N THR A 163 4.97 -2.12 10.59
CA THR A 163 3.63 -2.07 11.19
C THR A 163 3.39 -3.27 12.13
N LYS A 164 3.85 -4.45 11.77
CA LYS A 164 3.80 -5.66 12.60
C LYS A 164 4.64 -5.49 13.86
N GLU A 165 5.88 -5.05 13.74
CA GLU A 165 6.76 -4.79 14.87
C GLU A 165 6.19 -3.70 15.79
N LEU A 166 5.65 -2.63 15.21
CA LEU A 166 5.01 -1.55 15.95
C LEU A 166 3.84 -2.08 16.80
N HIS A 167 3.00 -2.96 16.24
CA HIS A 167 1.92 -3.58 16.99
C HIS A 167 2.43 -4.40 18.18
N VAL A 168 3.42 -5.28 17.95
CA VAL A 168 4.00 -6.11 19.01
C VAL A 168 4.58 -5.26 20.12
N VAL A 169 5.32 -4.21 19.79
CA VAL A 169 5.97 -3.34 20.77
C VAL A 169 4.98 -2.49 21.56
N ILE A 170 3.91 -2.01 20.91
CA ILE A 170 2.91 -1.15 21.56
C ILE A 170 1.91 -1.95 22.40
N PHE A 171 1.42 -3.08 21.88
CA PHE A 171 0.31 -3.83 22.45
C PHE A 171 0.76 -5.10 23.18
N GLU A 172 2.04 -5.44 23.10
CA GLU A 172 2.66 -6.62 23.75
C GLU A 172 1.98 -7.95 23.32
N ARG A 173 1.49 -7.99 22.10
CA ARG A 173 0.85 -9.17 21.50
C ARG A 173 1.02 -9.19 20.00
N ASP A 174 0.95 -10.37 19.41
CA ASP A 174 0.96 -10.54 17.95
C ASP A 174 -0.30 -9.95 17.30
N LEU A 175 -0.20 -9.63 16.01
CA LEU A 175 -1.36 -9.28 15.21
C LEU A 175 -2.34 -10.46 15.16
N PRO A 176 -3.67 -10.22 15.21
CA PRO A 176 -4.66 -11.27 15.04
C PRO A 176 -4.48 -12.02 13.73
N SER A 177 -4.71 -13.34 13.74
CA SER A 177 -4.77 -14.14 12.52
C SER A 177 -5.94 -13.68 11.63
N GLY A 178 -5.79 -13.83 10.31
CA GLY A 178 -6.86 -13.50 9.35
C GLY A 178 -6.87 -12.04 8.87
N LEU A 179 -5.88 -11.22 9.25
CA LEU A 179 -5.69 -9.89 8.64
C LEU A 179 -5.01 -9.97 7.26
N GLU A 180 -4.49 -11.13 6.91
CA GLU A 180 -3.78 -11.36 5.65
C GLU A 180 -4.77 -11.61 4.51
N TYR A 181 -4.53 -11.00 3.38
CA TYR A 181 -5.28 -11.25 2.15
C TYR A 181 -4.55 -12.25 1.26
N PRO A 182 -5.29 -13.04 0.46
CA PRO A 182 -4.68 -13.88 -0.58
C PRO A 182 -4.09 -12.98 -1.69
N ILE A 183 -2.81 -12.64 -1.58
CA ILE A 183 -2.10 -11.71 -2.46
C ILE A 183 -2.12 -12.11 -3.96
N ASN A 184 -2.40 -13.37 -4.26
CA ASN A 184 -2.51 -13.89 -5.63
C ASN A 184 -3.96 -14.07 -6.10
N LEU A 185 -4.94 -13.58 -5.35
CA LEU A 185 -6.37 -13.82 -5.66
C LEU A 185 -6.73 -13.41 -7.09
N TYR A 186 -6.43 -12.18 -7.48
CA TYR A 186 -6.77 -11.69 -8.82
C TYR A 186 -5.94 -12.37 -9.90
N GLY A 187 -4.65 -12.62 -9.66
CA GLY A 187 -3.81 -13.36 -10.60
C GLY A 187 -4.39 -14.75 -10.90
N SER A 188 -4.79 -15.48 -9.86
CA SER A 188 -5.41 -16.81 -10.02
C SER A 188 -6.74 -16.76 -10.75
N ILE A 189 -7.58 -15.74 -10.50
CA ILE A 189 -8.87 -15.55 -11.20
C ILE A 189 -8.62 -15.27 -12.68
N TYR A 190 -7.69 -14.38 -13.00
CA TYR A 190 -7.39 -14.01 -14.39
C TYR A 190 -6.78 -15.18 -15.16
N ASP A 191 -5.82 -15.91 -14.59
CA ASP A 191 -5.23 -17.09 -15.22
C ASP A 191 -6.28 -18.18 -15.48
N HIS A 192 -7.23 -18.36 -14.56
CA HIS A 192 -8.32 -19.34 -14.76
C HIS A 192 -9.28 -18.89 -15.86
N SER A 193 -9.68 -17.62 -15.86
CA SER A 193 -10.56 -17.05 -16.88
C SER A 193 -9.94 -17.15 -18.27
N LEU A 194 -8.63 -16.88 -18.40
CA LEU A 194 -7.93 -17.01 -19.67
C LEU A 194 -7.97 -18.45 -20.20
N LYS A 195 -7.69 -19.45 -19.36
CA LYS A 195 -7.75 -20.86 -19.77
C LYS A 195 -9.12 -21.27 -20.29
N ILE A 196 -10.20 -20.77 -19.68
CA ILE A 196 -11.58 -21.02 -20.16
C ILE A 196 -11.77 -20.41 -21.56
N ILE A 197 -11.33 -19.18 -21.76
CA ILE A 197 -11.47 -18.47 -23.03
C ILE A 197 -10.64 -19.13 -24.13
N GLU A 198 -9.37 -19.45 -23.86
CA GLU A 198 -8.50 -20.16 -24.82
C GLU A 198 -9.10 -21.51 -25.23
N SER A 199 -9.67 -22.25 -24.27
CA SER A 199 -10.36 -23.50 -24.55
C SER A 199 -11.60 -23.33 -25.42
N ALA A 200 -12.38 -22.28 -25.20
CA ALA A 200 -13.57 -21.98 -25.99
C ALA A 200 -13.23 -21.56 -27.45
N VAL A 201 -12.15 -20.77 -27.61
CA VAL A 201 -11.68 -20.36 -28.97
C VAL A 201 -11.12 -21.53 -29.77
N GLN A 202 -10.49 -22.50 -29.13
CA GLN A 202 -9.95 -23.70 -29.81
C GLN A 202 -11.04 -24.67 -30.24
N GLN A 203 -12.26 -24.59 -29.68
CA GLN A 203 -13.41 -25.43 -29.99
C GLN A 203 -14.36 -24.83 -31.05
N ALA A 204 -14.17 -23.56 -31.40
CA ALA A 204 -14.94 -22.82 -32.39
C ALA A 204 -14.26 -22.79 -33.75
#